data_9a1e23c4cb36c618491814ac481439a7
#
_entry.id   9a1e23c4cb36c618491814ac481439a7
#
_cell.length_a   1.000
_cell.length_b   1.000
_cell.length_c   1.000
_cell.angle_alpha   90.00
_cell.angle_beta   90.00
_cell.angle_gamma   90.00
#
_symmetry.space_group_name_H-M   'P 1'
#
loop_
_entity.id
_entity.type
_entity.pdbx_description
1 polymer ?
#
loop_
_entity_poly.entity_id
_entity_poly.type
_entity_poly.pdbx_seq_one_letter_code
_entity_poly.pdbx_strand_id
1 'polypeptide(L)'
;MGRVLVIGAGGVSTVAVKKIAMNADVFTDIMVASRTKSKCDKIAADIKNVKVQTAQVDADNVQELVALFNAFKPDLVVNLALPYQDLHIMDACLEYGVSYLDTANYEPLDEAKYQYSWQWAYKDRFEKAGLTAILGCGFDPGVTGVYTAYAAKHHFDEIHYLDIVDCNAGDHHKAFATNFNPEINIREITQRGKYFEDGEWKETDPLSVHKALNYPNVGPKESYLMYHEELESLTKNFPTLKRARFWMTFGQEYLTHLRVIQNIGMAGIDPILYNGQEIVPIQFLKAVLPNPGDLGENYTGETSIGCRIRGIKDGKELTYYVYNNCSHHAAYLETGAQGVSYTTGVPAMIGAKLFMQGIWKKPGVWNVEEFNPDPFMKELNEQGLPWHELFNIDLEL
;
A
#
# COMPACT_ATOMS: atom_id res chain seq x y z
N MET A 1 -24.63 -3.59 4.82
CA MET A 1 -24.75 -2.78 3.59
C MET A 1 -24.46 -1.35 3.97
N GLY A 2 -23.56 -0.70 3.27
CA GLY A 2 -23.05 0.59 3.72
C GLY A 2 -22.60 1.52 2.58
N ARG A 3 -22.41 2.78 2.98
CA ARG A 3 -22.00 3.90 2.13
C ARG A 3 -20.49 4.09 2.26
N VAL A 4 -19.77 3.98 1.17
CA VAL A 4 -18.31 4.13 1.16
C VAL A 4 -17.90 5.37 0.38
N LEU A 5 -17.02 6.17 1.00
CA LEU A 5 -16.37 7.31 0.37
C LEU A 5 -14.91 6.99 0.14
N VAL A 6 -14.48 7.00 -1.12
CA VAL A 6 -13.08 6.87 -1.51
C VAL A 6 -12.49 8.25 -1.76
N ILE A 7 -11.42 8.62 -1.06
CA ILE A 7 -10.67 9.85 -1.26
C ILE A 7 -9.39 9.53 -2.04
N GLY A 8 -9.20 10.19 -3.17
CA GLY A 8 -8.15 9.91 -4.14
C GLY A 8 -8.72 9.43 -5.47
N ALA A 9 -8.05 9.72 -6.60
CA ALA A 9 -8.48 9.33 -7.94
C ALA A 9 -7.27 8.96 -8.82
N GLY A 10 -6.39 8.10 -8.28
CA GLY A 10 -5.23 7.51 -8.96
C GLY A 10 -5.51 6.10 -9.47
N GLY A 11 -4.44 5.38 -9.86
CA GLY A 11 -4.50 4.00 -10.33
C GLY A 11 -5.09 3.05 -9.29
N VAL A 12 -4.65 3.16 -8.02
CA VAL A 12 -5.17 2.37 -6.90
C VAL A 12 -6.68 2.62 -6.71
N SER A 13 -7.10 3.88 -6.74
CA SER A 13 -8.52 4.24 -6.62
C SER A 13 -9.35 3.69 -7.78
N THR A 14 -8.79 3.64 -9.00
CA THR A 14 -9.45 3.04 -10.16
C THR A 14 -9.79 1.57 -9.88
N VAL A 15 -8.83 0.81 -9.35
CA VAL A 15 -9.06 -0.59 -8.97
C VAL A 15 -10.04 -0.70 -7.82
N ALA A 16 -9.78 -0.01 -6.70
CA ALA A 16 -10.58 -0.13 -5.50
C ALA A 16 -12.06 0.22 -5.75
N VAL A 17 -12.36 1.30 -6.46
CA VAL A 17 -13.74 1.72 -6.76
C VAL A 17 -14.43 0.72 -7.68
N LYS A 18 -13.73 0.16 -8.69
CA LYS A 18 -14.29 -0.89 -9.55
C LYS A 18 -14.57 -2.18 -8.76
N LYS A 19 -13.65 -2.61 -7.90
CA LYS A 19 -13.85 -3.77 -7.02
C LYS A 19 -14.97 -3.54 -5.99
N ILE A 20 -15.07 -2.36 -5.41
CA ILE A 20 -16.19 -1.95 -4.55
C ILE A 20 -17.52 -2.07 -5.32
N ALA A 21 -17.56 -1.58 -6.55
CA ALA A 21 -18.75 -1.67 -7.41
C ALA A 21 -19.15 -3.10 -7.79
N MET A 22 -18.17 -4.02 -7.91
CA MET A 22 -18.41 -5.45 -8.12
C MET A 22 -19.01 -6.14 -6.87
N ASN A 23 -18.85 -5.55 -5.67
CA ASN A 23 -19.39 -6.03 -4.39
C ASN A 23 -20.58 -5.17 -3.92
N ALA A 24 -21.53 -4.85 -4.84
CA ALA A 24 -22.67 -4.00 -4.58
C ALA A 24 -23.69 -4.56 -3.55
N ASP A 25 -23.59 -5.84 -3.23
CA ASP A 25 -24.33 -6.49 -2.14
C ASP A 25 -23.89 -6.00 -0.76
N VAL A 26 -22.66 -5.53 -0.65
CA VAL A 26 -22.07 -4.94 0.57
C VAL A 26 -22.08 -3.42 0.51
N PHE A 27 -21.71 -2.84 -0.63
CA PHE A 27 -21.57 -1.39 -0.84
C PHE A 27 -22.77 -0.83 -1.61
N THR A 28 -23.69 -0.20 -0.90
CA THR A 28 -24.95 0.30 -1.49
C THR A 28 -24.83 1.66 -2.15
N ASP A 29 -23.97 2.51 -1.60
CA ASP A 29 -23.70 3.85 -2.12
C ASP A 29 -22.18 4.07 -2.18
N ILE A 30 -21.71 4.50 -3.33
CA ILE A 30 -20.29 4.69 -3.60
C ILE A 30 -20.06 6.13 -4.03
N MET A 31 -19.08 6.79 -3.41
CA MET A 31 -18.59 8.09 -3.87
C MET A 31 -17.07 8.06 -3.99
N VAL A 32 -16.54 8.68 -5.04
CA VAL A 32 -15.13 8.97 -5.20
C VAL A 32 -14.91 10.48 -5.25
N ALA A 33 -13.95 10.97 -4.46
CA ALA A 33 -13.66 12.40 -4.34
C ALA A 33 -12.15 12.68 -4.41
N SER A 34 -11.77 13.76 -5.05
CA SER A 34 -10.38 14.23 -5.11
C SER A 34 -10.32 15.71 -5.49
N ARG A 35 -9.14 16.32 -5.43
CA ARG A 35 -8.92 17.70 -5.92
C ARG A 35 -9.25 17.88 -7.39
N THR A 36 -9.10 16.83 -8.19
CA THR A 36 -9.38 16.84 -9.63
C THR A 36 -10.63 16.03 -9.94
N LYS A 37 -11.80 16.67 -9.87
CA LYS A 37 -13.10 16.01 -10.08
C LYS A 37 -13.18 15.24 -11.39
N SER A 38 -12.57 15.72 -12.47
CA SER A 38 -12.59 15.05 -13.78
C SER A 38 -11.94 13.64 -13.75
N LYS A 39 -10.97 13.39 -12.86
CA LYS A 39 -10.42 12.06 -12.64
C LYS A 39 -11.44 11.14 -11.97
N CYS A 40 -12.18 11.65 -10.99
CA CYS A 40 -13.29 10.92 -10.35
C CYS A 40 -14.38 10.57 -11.37
N ASP A 41 -14.75 11.54 -12.22
CA ASP A 41 -15.76 11.36 -13.27
C ASP A 41 -15.32 10.28 -14.28
N LYS A 42 -14.03 10.22 -14.63
CA LYS A 42 -13.46 9.16 -15.50
C LYS A 42 -13.63 7.78 -14.87
N ILE A 43 -13.28 7.61 -13.59
CA ILE A 43 -13.44 6.33 -12.88
C ILE A 43 -14.92 5.93 -12.83
N ALA A 44 -15.82 6.87 -12.47
CA ALA A 44 -17.26 6.60 -12.39
C ALA A 44 -17.87 6.26 -13.75
N ALA A 45 -17.41 6.88 -14.83
CA ALA A 45 -17.90 6.65 -16.19
C ALA A 45 -17.65 5.21 -16.69
N ASP A 46 -16.62 4.55 -16.21
CA ASP A 46 -16.26 3.16 -16.57
C ASP A 46 -17.15 2.12 -15.86
N ILE A 47 -17.84 2.50 -14.77
CA ILE A 47 -18.66 1.59 -13.96
C ILE A 47 -20.12 1.66 -14.42
N LYS A 48 -20.69 0.52 -14.80
CA LYS A 48 -22.05 0.44 -15.41
C LYS A 48 -23.08 -0.27 -14.53
N ASN A 49 -22.63 -1.09 -13.59
CA ASN A 49 -23.51 -1.93 -12.76
C ASN A 49 -24.12 -1.20 -11.56
N VAL A 50 -23.47 -0.14 -11.08
CA VAL A 50 -23.92 0.69 -9.96
C VAL A 50 -23.64 2.15 -10.23
N LYS A 51 -24.38 3.05 -9.58
CA LYS A 51 -24.12 4.49 -9.67
C LYS A 51 -23.01 4.88 -8.71
N VAL A 52 -21.90 5.40 -9.24
CA VAL A 52 -20.83 6.01 -8.47
C VAL A 52 -21.00 7.53 -8.50
N GLN A 53 -21.09 8.15 -7.33
CA GLN A 53 -21.13 9.60 -7.18
C GLN A 53 -19.70 10.17 -7.21
N THR A 54 -19.56 11.41 -7.64
CA THR A 54 -18.27 12.08 -7.72
C THR A 54 -18.31 13.45 -7.06
N ALA A 55 -17.22 13.83 -6.39
CA ALA A 55 -17.11 15.15 -5.78
C ALA A 55 -15.70 15.72 -5.97
N GLN A 56 -15.58 17.03 -5.84
CA GLN A 56 -14.31 17.71 -5.66
C GLN A 56 -14.11 17.95 -4.15
N VAL A 57 -12.89 17.68 -3.65
CA VAL A 57 -12.50 17.95 -2.27
C VAL A 57 -11.00 18.15 -2.19
N ASP A 58 -10.57 19.11 -1.40
CA ASP A 58 -9.17 19.21 -0.99
C ASP A 58 -8.99 18.42 0.32
N ALA A 59 -8.23 17.34 0.26
CA ALA A 59 -7.98 16.47 1.42
C ALA A 59 -7.02 17.09 2.45
N ASP A 60 -6.37 18.22 2.15
CA ASP A 60 -5.63 19.02 3.10
C ASP A 60 -6.56 19.95 3.91
N ASN A 61 -7.83 20.08 3.54
CA ASN A 61 -8.81 20.94 4.18
C ASN A 61 -9.87 20.12 4.96
N VAL A 62 -9.67 20.03 6.28
CA VAL A 62 -10.56 19.26 7.19
C VAL A 62 -12.02 19.72 7.07
N GLN A 63 -12.28 21.03 6.94
CA GLN A 63 -13.66 21.55 6.87
C GLN A 63 -14.37 21.20 5.55
N GLU A 64 -13.62 21.14 4.43
CA GLU A 64 -14.18 20.65 3.16
C GLU A 64 -14.52 19.16 3.25
N LEU A 65 -13.64 18.37 3.88
CA LEU A 65 -13.89 16.95 4.13
C LEU A 65 -15.13 16.73 4.99
N VAL A 66 -15.26 17.45 6.11
CA VAL A 66 -16.44 17.36 7.01
C VAL A 66 -17.71 17.79 6.29
N ALA A 67 -17.67 18.84 5.46
CA ALA A 67 -18.81 19.25 4.65
C ALA A 67 -19.23 18.15 3.65
N LEU A 68 -18.25 17.50 3.01
CA LEU A 68 -18.51 16.37 2.10
C LEU A 68 -19.09 15.17 2.86
N PHE A 69 -18.58 14.85 4.06
CA PHE A 69 -19.08 13.75 4.89
C PHE A 69 -20.53 14.03 5.33
N ASN A 70 -20.86 15.25 5.72
CA ASN A 70 -22.23 15.65 6.04
C ASN A 70 -23.19 15.49 4.85
N ALA A 71 -22.74 15.80 3.64
CA ALA A 71 -23.55 15.68 2.42
C ALA A 71 -23.74 14.21 1.99
N PHE A 72 -22.68 13.40 2.02
CA PHE A 72 -22.73 12.02 1.56
C PHE A 72 -23.12 11.02 2.67
N LYS A 73 -22.77 11.29 3.92
CA LYS A 73 -23.00 10.44 5.11
C LYS A 73 -22.38 9.06 4.96
N PRO A 74 -21.04 8.95 4.82
CA PRO A 74 -20.37 7.68 4.67
C PRO A 74 -20.39 6.86 5.98
N ASP A 75 -20.39 5.54 5.86
CA ASP A 75 -20.16 4.59 6.97
C ASP A 75 -18.67 4.25 7.11
N LEU A 76 -17.90 4.45 6.02
CA LEU A 76 -16.45 4.27 5.98
C LEU A 76 -15.84 5.26 4.97
N VAL A 77 -14.72 5.86 5.37
CA VAL A 77 -13.82 6.60 4.48
C VAL A 77 -12.63 5.72 4.14
N VAL A 78 -12.39 5.49 2.83
CA VAL A 78 -11.23 4.79 2.31
C VAL A 78 -10.29 5.84 1.72
N ASN A 79 -9.16 6.06 2.36
CA ASN A 79 -8.16 7.02 1.94
C ASN A 79 -7.16 6.37 0.97
N LEU A 80 -7.20 6.79 -0.28
CA LEU A 80 -6.28 6.43 -1.35
C LEU A 80 -5.64 7.69 -1.96
N ALA A 81 -5.58 8.77 -1.18
CA ALA A 81 -4.85 9.99 -1.49
C ALA A 81 -3.35 9.78 -1.22
N LEU A 82 -2.56 10.85 -1.25
CA LEU A 82 -1.15 10.75 -0.88
C LEU A 82 -1.02 10.69 0.66
N PRO A 83 0.05 10.07 1.17
CA PRO A 83 0.24 9.89 2.62
C PRO A 83 0.29 11.21 3.41
N TYR A 84 0.61 12.31 2.75
CA TYR A 84 0.60 13.67 3.36
C TYR A 84 -0.77 14.10 3.91
N GLN A 85 -1.88 13.56 3.39
CA GLN A 85 -3.23 13.92 3.76
C GLN A 85 -3.83 13.06 4.88
N ASP A 86 -3.15 11.98 5.30
CA ASP A 86 -3.72 10.98 6.22
C ASP A 86 -4.23 11.60 7.51
N LEU A 87 -3.43 12.44 8.17
CA LEU A 87 -3.81 13.03 9.46
C LEU A 87 -4.99 14.01 9.33
N HIS A 88 -5.06 14.79 8.23
CA HIS A 88 -6.20 15.68 7.98
C HIS A 88 -7.49 14.89 7.75
N ILE A 89 -7.41 13.77 7.02
CA ILE A 89 -8.56 12.90 6.79
C ILE A 89 -8.97 12.20 8.10
N MET A 90 -8.01 11.73 8.91
CA MET A 90 -8.29 11.15 10.23
C MET A 90 -8.94 12.17 11.18
N ASP A 91 -8.50 13.44 11.17
CA ASP A 91 -9.14 14.52 11.95
C ASP A 91 -10.58 14.77 11.48
N ALA A 92 -10.81 14.83 10.17
CA ALA A 92 -12.17 14.97 9.61
C ALA A 92 -13.06 13.77 9.96
N CYS A 93 -12.50 12.55 9.95
CA CYS A 93 -13.22 11.34 10.37
C CYS A 93 -13.66 11.39 11.83
N LEU A 94 -12.78 11.87 12.72
CA LEU A 94 -13.10 12.05 14.14
C LEU A 94 -14.12 13.16 14.37
N GLU A 95 -14.02 14.28 13.65
CA GLU A 95 -14.95 15.41 13.78
C GLU A 95 -16.36 15.02 13.32
N TYR A 96 -16.48 14.29 12.23
CA TYR A 96 -17.76 13.83 11.71
C TYR A 96 -18.31 12.59 12.44
N GLY A 97 -17.44 11.71 12.93
CA GLY A 97 -17.82 10.46 13.56
C GLY A 97 -17.94 9.28 12.57
N VAL A 98 -16.95 9.11 11.68
CA VAL A 98 -16.87 8.01 10.72
C VAL A 98 -15.56 7.24 10.82
N SER A 99 -15.56 5.93 10.52
CA SER A 99 -14.38 5.08 10.51
C SER A 99 -13.51 5.31 9.28
N TYR A 100 -12.24 4.92 9.38
CA TYR A 100 -11.16 5.22 8.44
C TYR A 100 -10.44 3.95 7.98
N LEU A 101 -9.95 3.94 6.75
CA LEU A 101 -9.04 2.94 6.20
C LEU A 101 -8.08 3.60 5.23
N ASP A 102 -6.79 3.23 5.26
CA ASP A 102 -5.77 3.62 4.28
C ASP A 102 -4.96 2.44 3.76
N THR A 103 -4.00 2.72 2.87
CA THR A 103 -3.11 1.74 2.24
C THR A 103 -1.63 2.01 2.48
N ALA A 104 -1.29 3.00 3.28
CA ALA A 104 0.08 3.43 3.57
C ALA A 104 0.13 4.07 4.97
N ASN A 105 1.28 4.62 5.35
CA ASN A 105 1.42 5.43 6.56
C ASN A 105 1.56 6.92 6.23
N TYR A 106 1.29 7.78 7.20
CA TYR A 106 1.54 9.21 7.08
C TYR A 106 3.02 9.52 6.85
N GLU A 107 3.28 10.46 5.95
CA GLU A 107 4.62 10.99 5.67
C GLU A 107 4.59 12.52 5.67
N PRO A 108 5.50 13.21 6.39
CA PRO A 108 5.67 14.66 6.27
C PRO A 108 6.15 15.07 4.88
N LEU A 109 5.70 16.24 4.38
CA LEU A 109 6.13 16.77 3.08
C LEU A 109 7.61 17.16 3.06
N ASP A 110 8.12 17.66 4.18
CA ASP A 110 9.45 18.25 4.34
C ASP A 110 10.53 17.25 4.81
N GLU A 111 10.12 16.03 5.17
CA GLU A 111 11.03 14.97 5.60
C GLU A 111 10.59 13.62 5.03
N ALA A 112 11.49 12.87 4.40
CA ALA A 112 11.23 11.48 4.02
C ALA A 112 11.31 10.60 5.26
N LYS A 113 10.17 10.38 5.93
CA LYS A 113 10.10 9.65 7.19
C LYS A 113 8.83 8.83 7.27
N TYR A 114 8.97 7.58 6.92
CA TYR A 114 7.89 6.60 6.91
C TYR A 114 7.77 5.94 8.27
N GLN A 115 6.70 6.24 9.04
CA GLN A 115 6.44 5.62 10.33
C GLN A 115 4.99 5.77 10.76
N TYR A 116 4.47 4.77 11.45
CA TYR A 116 3.09 4.76 11.95
C TYR A 116 2.86 5.57 13.23
N SER A 117 3.90 6.04 13.89
CA SER A 117 3.79 6.70 15.21
C SER A 117 2.81 7.86 15.23
N TRP A 118 2.70 8.65 14.15
CA TRP A 118 1.73 9.75 14.04
C TRP A 118 0.28 9.25 14.01
N GLN A 119 0.00 8.22 13.26
CA GLN A 119 -1.35 7.66 13.16
C GLN A 119 -1.71 6.84 14.41
N TRP A 120 -0.77 6.10 15.00
CA TRP A 120 -0.98 5.42 16.29
C TRP A 120 -1.32 6.37 17.43
N ALA A 121 -0.85 7.61 17.39
CA ALA A 121 -1.20 8.65 18.37
C ALA A 121 -2.71 8.98 18.38
N TYR A 122 -3.45 8.63 17.33
CA TYR A 122 -4.90 8.80 17.26
C TYR A 122 -5.70 7.68 17.95
N LYS A 123 -5.05 6.61 18.42
CA LYS A 123 -5.70 5.40 18.93
C LYS A 123 -6.76 5.72 20.00
N ASP A 124 -6.40 6.45 21.04
CA ASP A 124 -7.30 6.81 22.14
C ASP A 124 -8.50 7.65 21.68
N ARG A 125 -8.28 8.51 20.69
CA ARG A 125 -9.34 9.38 20.13
C ARG A 125 -10.37 8.54 19.35
N PHE A 126 -9.92 7.62 18.49
CA PHE A 126 -10.77 6.69 17.77
C PHE A 126 -11.49 5.71 18.70
N GLU A 127 -10.78 5.20 19.72
CA GLU A 127 -11.36 4.29 20.72
C GLU A 127 -12.50 4.97 21.51
N LYS A 128 -12.27 6.19 22.02
CA LYS A 128 -13.28 6.98 22.74
C LYS A 128 -14.49 7.34 21.88
N ALA A 129 -14.28 7.55 20.58
CA ALA A 129 -15.34 7.82 19.62
C ALA A 129 -16.10 6.56 19.17
N GLY A 130 -15.64 5.35 19.55
CA GLY A 130 -16.20 4.07 19.07
C GLY A 130 -15.94 3.81 17.60
N LEU A 131 -14.93 4.47 17.00
CA LEU A 131 -14.57 4.40 15.59
C LEU A 131 -13.37 3.48 15.37
N THR A 132 -13.29 2.89 14.19
CA THR A 132 -12.18 2.04 13.76
C THR A 132 -11.34 2.78 12.71
N ALA A 133 -10.02 2.79 12.88
CA ALA A 133 -9.07 3.11 11.80
C ALA A 133 -8.26 1.86 11.48
N ILE A 134 -8.26 1.46 10.20
CA ILE A 134 -7.48 0.34 9.66
C ILE A 134 -6.33 0.94 8.86
N LEU A 135 -5.09 0.67 9.27
CA LEU A 135 -3.90 1.23 8.66
C LEU A 135 -3.18 0.23 7.77
N GLY A 136 -2.65 0.74 6.66
CA GLY A 136 -1.81 -0.01 5.76
C GLY A 136 -2.53 -1.20 5.12
N CYS A 137 -3.73 -1.02 4.58
CA CYS A 137 -4.52 -2.08 3.97
C CYS A 137 -4.30 -2.13 2.44
N GLY A 138 -3.03 -2.12 2.04
CA GLY A 138 -2.58 -2.34 0.66
C GLY A 138 -2.03 -3.75 0.46
N PHE A 139 -0.96 -3.88 -0.33
CA PHE A 139 -0.26 -5.16 -0.41
C PHE A 139 0.93 -5.18 0.55
N ASP A 140 1.84 -4.27 0.38
CA ASP A 140 2.97 -3.92 1.22
C ASP A 140 2.97 -2.38 1.41
N PRO A 141 2.49 -1.91 2.56
CA PRO A 141 1.90 -2.64 3.68
C PRO A 141 0.50 -3.19 3.40
N GLY A 142 0.15 -4.32 4.03
CA GLY A 142 -1.20 -4.86 4.00
C GLY A 142 -1.25 -6.38 3.91
N VAL A 143 -1.32 -6.94 2.71
CA VAL A 143 -1.35 -8.40 2.51
C VAL A 143 -0.16 -9.08 3.17
N THR A 144 1.03 -8.48 3.16
CA THR A 144 2.23 -8.98 3.85
C THR A 144 2.04 -9.11 5.36
N GLY A 145 1.36 -8.14 5.98
CA GLY A 145 0.96 -8.20 7.38
C GLY A 145 -0.06 -9.31 7.65
N VAL A 146 -1.08 -9.42 6.79
CA VAL A 146 -2.08 -10.51 6.87
C VAL A 146 -1.43 -11.87 6.67
N TYR A 147 -0.50 -12.03 5.73
CA TYR A 147 0.27 -13.27 5.54
C TYR A 147 1.05 -13.66 6.78
N THR A 148 1.69 -12.68 7.42
CA THR A 148 2.45 -12.92 8.67
C THR A 148 1.52 -13.32 9.81
N ALA A 149 0.37 -12.66 9.95
CA ALA A 149 -0.65 -13.02 10.94
C ALA A 149 -1.26 -14.41 10.69
N TYR A 150 -1.49 -14.75 9.42
CA TYR A 150 -1.98 -16.06 9.01
C TYR A 150 -0.96 -17.16 9.34
N ALA A 151 0.30 -16.93 9.01
CA ALA A 151 1.38 -17.85 9.35
C ALA A 151 1.51 -18.06 10.88
N ALA A 152 1.49 -16.98 11.66
CA ALA A 152 1.53 -17.04 13.11
C ALA A 152 0.35 -17.83 13.69
N LYS A 153 -0.84 -17.66 13.12
CA LYS A 153 -2.05 -18.34 13.61
C LYS A 153 -2.08 -19.83 13.30
N HIS A 154 -1.61 -20.24 12.13
CA HIS A 154 -1.82 -21.60 11.61
C HIS A 154 -0.57 -22.46 11.57
N HIS A 155 0.62 -21.86 11.42
CA HIS A 155 1.84 -22.60 11.09
C HIS A 155 2.96 -22.46 12.11
N PHE A 156 2.96 -21.43 12.96
CA PHE A 156 4.07 -21.16 13.88
C PHE A 156 3.58 -20.99 15.33
N ASP A 157 4.39 -21.47 16.26
CA ASP A 157 4.30 -21.11 17.67
C ASP A 157 5.13 -19.84 17.95
N GLU A 158 6.25 -19.69 17.24
CA GLU A 158 7.11 -18.50 17.26
C GLU A 158 7.65 -18.19 15.86
N ILE A 159 7.51 -16.95 15.41
CA ILE A 159 8.16 -16.45 14.19
C ILE A 159 9.46 -15.76 14.58
N HIS A 160 10.60 -16.22 14.03
CA HIS A 160 11.91 -15.68 14.34
C HIS A 160 12.48 -14.79 13.22
N TYR A 161 12.23 -15.14 11.97
CA TYR A 161 12.80 -14.44 10.81
C TYR A 161 11.69 -14.19 9.79
N LEU A 162 11.60 -12.95 9.36
CA LEU A 162 10.67 -12.51 8.32
C LEU A 162 11.44 -11.71 7.27
N ASP A 163 11.37 -12.17 6.03
CA ASP A 163 11.79 -11.39 4.87
C ASP A 163 10.58 -11.18 3.95
N ILE A 164 10.15 -9.94 3.82
CA ILE A 164 9.18 -9.52 2.81
C ILE A 164 9.94 -9.34 1.51
N VAL A 165 9.42 -9.93 0.44
CA VAL A 165 10.05 -9.90 -0.88
C VAL A 165 9.04 -9.37 -1.90
N ASP A 166 9.34 -8.22 -2.49
CA ASP A 166 8.53 -7.60 -3.54
C ASP A 166 9.28 -7.60 -4.87
N CYS A 167 8.70 -8.25 -5.85
CA CYS A 167 9.20 -8.28 -7.20
C CYS A 167 8.15 -7.77 -8.18
N ASN A 168 8.49 -6.71 -8.89
CA ASN A 168 7.82 -6.36 -10.14
C ASN A 168 8.70 -6.79 -11.31
N ALA A 169 8.32 -7.88 -11.98
CA ALA A 169 9.00 -8.41 -13.17
C ALA A 169 8.33 -7.98 -14.47
N GLY A 170 7.57 -6.89 -14.42
CA GLY A 170 6.89 -6.35 -15.60
C GLY A 170 7.75 -5.44 -16.46
N ASP A 171 7.29 -5.22 -17.69
CA ASP A 171 7.85 -4.27 -18.63
C ASP A 171 6.74 -3.36 -19.19
N HIS A 172 6.79 -2.09 -18.88
CA HIS A 172 5.89 -1.04 -19.36
C HIS A 172 6.41 -0.32 -20.61
N HIS A 173 7.54 -0.76 -21.19
CA HIS A 173 8.16 -0.23 -22.40
C HIS A 173 8.50 1.28 -22.33
N LYS A 174 8.82 1.79 -21.15
CA LYS A 174 9.31 3.14 -20.93
C LYS A 174 10.73 3.08 -20.37
N ALA A 175 11.61 3.94 -20.83
CA ALA A 175 12.98 4.01 -20.32
C ALA A 175 13.04 4.31 -18.81
N PHE A 176 12.13 5.17 -18.33
CA PHE A 176 11.97 5.46 -16.92
C PHE A 176 10.50 5.81 -16.61
N ALA A 177 9.89 5.06 -15.72
CA ALA A 177 8.58 5.34 -15.16
C ALA A 177 8.48 4.67 -13.78
N THR A 178 7.55 5.13 -12.95
CA THR A 178 7.25 4.55 -11.64
C THR A 178 5.87 3.92 -11.65
N ASN A 179 5.67 2.86 -10.88
CA ASN A 179 4.40 2.12 -10.87
C ASN A 179 3.33 2.76 -9.98
N PHE A 180 3.74 3.66 -9.10
CA PHE A 180 2.87 4.51 -8.27
C PHE A 180 3.41 5.95 -8.30
N ASN A 181 2.92 6.83 -7.43
CA ASN A 181 3.29 8.25 -7.44
C ASN A 181 4.82 8.44 -7.54
N PRO A 182 5.34 9.13 -8.57
CA PRO A 182 6.78 9.24 -8.79
C PRO A 182 7.55 9.88 -7.64
N GLU A 183 6.94 10.85 -6.97
CA GLU A 183 7.54 11.52 -5.82
C GLU A 183 7.72 10.55 -4.66
N ILE A 184 6.66 9.83 -4.26
CA ILE A 184 6.71 8.85 -3.17
C ILE A 184 7.71 7.74 -3.50
N ASN A 185 7.63 7.18 -4.71
CA ASN A 185 8.53 6.13 -5.17
C ASN A 185 10.02 6.54 -5.10
N ILE A 186 10.35 7.74 -5.60
CA ILE A 186 11.74 8.22 -5.61
C ILE A 186 12.22 8.50 -4.18
N ARG A 187 11.39 9.10 -3.32
CA ARG A 187 11.71 9.37 -1.91
C ARG A 187 11.98 8.08 -1.16
N GLU A 188 11.15 7.07 -1.34
CA GLU A 188 11.28 5.76 -0.73
C GLU A 188 12.59 5.06 -1.12
N ILE A 189 12.89 4.99 -2.42
CA ILE A 189 14.08 4.27 -2.94
C ILE A 189 15.39 4.99 -2.59
N THR A 190 15.35 6.29 -2.44
CA THR A 190 16.56 7.11 -2.19
C THR A 190 16.90 7.29 -0.72
N GLN A 191 16.02 6.88 0.20
CA GLN A 191 16.31 6.89 1.63
C GLN A 191 17.27 5.77 2.05
N ARG A 192 17.81 5.88 3.27
CA ARG A 192 18.63 4.81 3.86
C ARG A 192 17.79 3.53 4.03
N GLY A 193 18.39 2.40 3.70
CA GLY A 193 17.81 1.11 4.04
C GLY A 193 17.80 0.93 5.56
N LYS A 194 16.74 0.32 6.09
CA LYS A 194 16.60 0.08 7.53
C LYS A 194 15.90 -1.26 7.75
N TYR A 195 16.43 -2.06 8.66
CA TYR A 195 15.88 -3.37 9.00
C TYR A 195 16.06 -3.68 10.49
N PHE A 196 15.27 -4.59 10.99
CA PHE A 196 15.33 -5.03 12.38
C PHE A 196 16.14 -6.33 12.50
N GLU A 197 17.07 -6.39 13.47
CA GLU A 197 17.82 -7.60 13.79
C GLU A 197 18.31 -7.57 15.25
N ASP A 198 18.08 -8.68 15.95
CA ASP A 198 18.50 -8.92 17.35
C ASP A 198 18.03 -7.81 18.33
N GLY A 199 16.79 -7.34 18.15
CA GLY A 199 16.19 -6.33 19.02
C GLY A 199 16.54 -4.88 18.65
N GLU A 200 17.32 -4.65 17.61
CA GLU A 200 17.82 -3.35 17.20
C GLU A 200 17.48 -3.04 15.74
N TRP A 201 17.26 -1.75 15.45
CA TRP A 201 17.19 -1.25 14.10
C TRP A 201 18.59 -0.97 13.55
N LYS A 202 18.89 -1.55 12.39
CA LYS A 202 20.15 -1.35 11.66
C LYS A 202 19.90 -0.58 10.38
N GLU A 203 20.83 0.29 10.00
CA GLU A 203 20.73 1.10 8.79
C GLU A 203 21.81 0.72 7.78
N THR A 204 21.52 0.91 6.51
CA THR A 204 22.44 0.75 5.38
C THR A 204 22.38 1.96 4.47
N ASP A 205 23.40 2.17 3.66
CA ASP A 205 23.30 3.16 2.60
C ASP A 205 22.24 2.73 1.56
N PRO A 206 21.58 3.67 0.88
CA PRO A 206 20.54 3.36 -0.09
C PRO A 206 21.00 2.33 -1.12
N LEU A 207 20.21 1.26 -1.28
CA LEU A 207 20.44 0.18 -2.25
C LEU A 207 21.83 -0.51 -2.17
N SER A 208 22.58 -0.34 -1.07
CA SER A 208 23.95 -0.89 -0.93
C SER A 208 23.99 -2.37 -0.63
N VAL A 209 22.93 -2.92 -0.04
CA VAL A 209 22.79 -4.34 0.26
C VAL A 209 21.82 -4.96 -0.72
N HIS A 210 22.31 -5.88 -1.52
CA HIS A 210 21.50 -6.55 -2.54
C HIS A 210 21.94 -7.98 -2.77
N LYS A 211 21.03 -8.81 -3.28
CA LYS A 211 21.28 -10.20 -3.66
C LYS A 211 20.25 -10.69 -4.66
N ALA A 212 20.60 -11.69 -5.45
CA ALA A 212 19.62 -12.39 -6.27
C ALA A 212 18.70 -13.25 -5.40
N LEU A 213 17.38 -13.06 -5.53
CA LEU A 213 16.36 -13.92 -4.92
C LEU A 213 15.53 -14.59 -6.01
N ASN A 214 15.15 -15.84 -5.78
CA ASN A 214 14.33 -16.59 -6.72
C ASN A 214 12.85 -16.38 -6.42
N TYR A 215 12.09 -15.89 -7.39
CA TYR A 215 10.64 -15.62 -7.28
C TYR A 215 9.84 -16.66 -8.08
N PRO A 216 8.78 -17.26 -7.50
CA PRO A 216 7.94 -18.20 -8.20
C PRO A 216 7.38 -17.61 -9.51
N ASN A 217 7.41 -18.40 -10.58
CA ASN A 217 7.03 -18.05 -11.96
C ASN A 217 7.91 -17.00 -12.66
N VAL A 218 8.69 -16.22 -11.91
CA VAL A 218 9.54 -15.13 -12.43
C VAL A 218 10.99 -15.55 -12.59
N GLY A 219 11.49 -16.38 -11.66
CA GLY A 219 12.91 -16.75 -11.57
C GLY A 219 13.77 -15.77 -10.75
N PRO A 220 15.11 -15.83 -10.90
CA PRO A 220 16.01 -15.00 -10.10
C PRO A 220 15.96 -13.53 -10.52
N LYS A 221 15.88 -12.65 -9.53
CA LYS A 221 15.92 -11.19 -9.69
C LYS A 221 16.81 -10.55 -8.63
N GLU A 222 17.57 -9.55 -9.03
CA GLU A 222 18.33 -8.74 -8.09
C GLU A 222 17.39 -7.97 -7.19
N SER A 223 17.51 -8.19 -5.88
CA SER A 223 16.65 -7.62 -4.84
C SER A 223 17.49 -6.78 -3.89
N TYR A 224 17.01 -5.61 -3.58
CA TYR A 224 17.68 -4.59 -2.78
C TYR A 224 17.02 -4.48 -1.41
N LEU A 225 17.84 -4.47 -0.35
CA LEU A 225 17.37 -4.25 1.00
C LEU A 225 16.95 -2.78 1.15
N MET A 226 15.71 -2.59 1.60
CA MET A 226 15.14 -1.28 1.83
C MET A 226 14.49 -1.20 3.22
N TYR A 227 14.12 0.00 3.62
CA TYR A 227 13.13 0.18 4.68
C TYR A 227 11.74 0.21 4.05
N HIS A 228 10.80 -0.42 4.73
CA HIS A 228 9.38 -0.28 4.42
C HIS A 228 8.58 -0.26 5.73
N GLU A 229 7.49 0.50 5.77
CA GLU A 229 6.81 0.89 7.01
C GLU A 229 6.20 -0.27 7.78
N GLU A 230 5.74 -1.34 7.12
CA GLU A 230 5.17 -2.49 7.82
C GLU A 230 6.17 -3.22 8.71
N LEU A 231 7.47 -3.05 8.49
CA LEU A 231 8.47 -3.61 9.41
C LEU A 231 8.31 -3.04 10.82
N GLU A 232 7.86 -1.77 10.96
CA GLU A 232 7.63 -1.13 12.24
C GLU A 232 6.46 -1.78 12.99
N SER A 233 5.33 -2.00 12.31
CA SER A 233 4.15 -2.61 12.90
C SER A 233 4.35 -4.11 13.18
N LEU A 234 5.00 -4.82 12.26
CA LEU A 234 5.27 -6.26 12.39
C LEU A 234 6.23 -6.56 13.56
N THR A 235 7.29 -5.79 13.71
CA THR A 235 8.23 -5.98 14.84
C THR A 235 7.59 -5.65 16.18
N LYS A 236 6.64 -4.71 16.22
CA LYS A 236 5.84 -4.39 17.40
C LYS A 236 4.85 -5.50 17.73
N ASN A 237 4.17 -6.06 16.73
CA ASN A 237 3.07 -7.01 16.91
C ASN A 237 3.54 -8.49 17.02
N PHE A 238 4.76 -8.81 16.54
CA PHE A 238 5.38 -10.13 16.64
C PHE A 238 6.68 -10.08 17.45
N PRO A 239 6.62 -10.07 18.79
CA PRO A 239 7.78 -9.83 19.66
C PRO A 239 8.82 -10.99 19.66
N THR A 240 8.52 -12.12 19.05
CA THR A 240 9.47 -13.23 18.86
C THR A 240 10.39 -13.04 17.66
N LEU A 241 10.14 -12.01 16.83
CA LEU A 241 10.99 -11.68 15.69
C LEU A 241 12.39 -11.30 16.15
N LYS A 242 13.37 -12.00 15.61
CA LYS A 242 14.80 -11.73 15.75
C LYS A 242 15.33 -10.91 14.58
N ARG A 243 14.71 -11.05 13.39
CA ARG A 243 15.04 -10.26 12.20
C ARG A 243 13.80 -10.05 11.34
N ALA A 244 13.64 -8.82 10.84
CA ALA A 244 12.63 -8.46 9.84
C ALA A 244 13.27 -7.56 8.78
N ARG A 245 13.12 -7.91 7.50
CA ARG A 245 13.70 -7.22 6.34
C ARG A 245 12.69 -7.08 5.21
N PHE A 246 12.87 -6.04 4.42
CA PHE A 246 12.13 -5.82 3.18
C PHE A 246 13.08 -5.77 1.98
N TRP A 247 12.70 -6.45 0.91
CA TRP A 247 13.49 -6.57 -0.31
C TRP A 247 12.62 -6.21 -1.51
N MET A 248 13.09 -5.27 -2.35
CA MET A 248 12.41 -4.87 -3.57
C MET A 248 13.32 -5.01 -4.79
N THR A 249 12.74 -5.34 -5.94
CA THR A 249 13.48 -5.52 -7.19
C THR A 249 13.48 -4.26 -8.03
N PHE A 250 14.61 -3.96 -8.67
CA PHE A 250 14.74 -2.87 -9.64
C PHE A 250 15.52 -3.32 -10.85
N GLY A 251 15.07 -2.90 -12.05
CA GLY A 251 15.80 -3.09 -13.30
C GLY A 251 17.04 -2.19 -13.37
N GLN A 252 18.12 -2.65 -14.00
CA GLN A 252 19.34 -1.85 -14.14
C GLN A 252 19.15 -0.55 -14.94
N GLU A 253 18.25 -0.54 -15.90
CA GLU A 253 17.90 0.67 -16.65
C GLU A 253 17.25 1.71 -15.71
N TYR A 254 16.28 1.28 -14.90
CA TYR A 254 15.63 2.13 -13.88
C TYR A 254 16.68 2.74 -12.93
N LEU A 255 17.55 1.91 -12.36
CA LEU A 255 18.59 2.38 -11.41
C LEU A 255 19.59 3.32 -12.06
N THR A 256 19.89 3.13 -13.33
CA THR A 256 20.78 4.04 -14.11
C THR A 256 20.16 5.42 -14.24
N HIS A 257 18.89 5.51 -14.63
CA HIS A 257 18.17 6.77 -14.72
C HIS A 257 18.00 7.44 -13.36
N LEU A 258 17.62 6.66 -12.32
CA LEU A 258 17.48 7.18 -10.96
C LEU A 258 18.78 7.82 -10.46
N ARG A 259 19.93 7.17 -10.70
CA ARG A 259 21.25 7.71 -10.32
C ARG A 259 21.54 9.04 -11.04
N VAL A 260 21.21 9.15 -12.32
CA VAL A 260 21.37 10.41 -13.06
C VAL A 260 20.48 11.50 -12.46
N ILE A 261 19.21 11.20 -12.20
CA ILE A 261 18.23 12.11 -11.57
C ILE A 261 18.73 12.62 -10.22
N GLN A 262 19.29 11.72 -9.38
CA GLN A 262 19.90 12.10 -8.09
C GLN A 262 21.13 13.00 -8.29
N ASN A 263 22.06 12.61 -9.17
CA ASN A 263 23.31 13.34 -9.39
C ASN A 263 23.12 14.76 -9.91
N ILE A 264 22.07 15.02 -10.69
CA ILE A 264 21.73 16.35 -11.19
C ILE A 264 20.79 17.13 -10.25
N GLY A 265 20.45 16.58 -9.07
CA GLY A 265 19.61 17.23 -8.06
C GLY A 265 18.10 17.24 -8.35
N MET A 266 17.63 16.52 -9.38
CA MET A 266 16.20 16.48 -9.74
C MET A 266 15.33 15.67 -8.76
N ALA A 267 15.93 14.85 -7.90
CA ALA A 267 15.25 14.17 -6.79
C ALA A 267 15.14 15.05 -5.52
N GLY A 268 15.62 16.28 -5.54
CA GLY A 268 15.62 17.18 -4.38
C GLY A 268 14.21 17.62 -3.97
N ILE A 269 13.98 17.68 -2.66
CA ILE A 269 12.71 18.12 -2.04
C ILE A 269 12.74 19.58 -1.59
N ASP A 270 13.93 20.18 -1.49
CA ASP A 270 14.10 21.59 -1.14
C ASP A 270 13.80 22.50 -2.32
N PRO A 271 13.09 23.63 -2.10
CA PRO A 271 12.82 24.57 -3.18
C PRO A 271 14.09 25.24 -3.70
N ILE A 272 14.18 25.41 -5.01
CA ILE A 272 15.22 26.18 -5.69
C ILE A 272 14.61 27.39 -6.40
N LEU A 273 15.37 28.48 -6.51
CA LEU A 273 14.92 29.69 -7.21
C LEU A 273 15.22 29.59 -8.71
N TYR A 274 14.18 29.63 -9.55
CA TYR A 274 14.28 29.64 -11.00
C TYR A 274 13.44 30.80 -11.59
N ASN A 275 14.06 31.74 -12.25
CA ASN A 275 13.40 32.93 -12.85
C ASN A 275 12.48 33.68 -11.85
N GLY A 276 12.90 33.81 -10.59
CA GLY A 276 12.14 34.50 -9.55
C GLY A 276 10.97 33.69 -8.94
N GLN A 277 10.82 32.43 -9.31
CA GLN A 277 9.84 31.49 -8.75
C GLN A 277 10.52 30.36 -7.99
N GLU A 278 9.96 29.96 -6.88
CA GLU A 278 10.39 28.75 -6.17
C GLU A 278 9.85 27.50 -6.87
N ILE A 279 10.74 26.56 -7.15
CA ILE A 279 10.41 25.27 -7.75
C ILE A 279 11.04 24.17 -6.90
N VAL A 280 10.25 23.17 -6.53
CA VAL A 280 10.75 21.95 -5.89
C VAL A 280 11.10 20.95 -7.00
N PRO A 281 12.39 20.54 -7.15
CA PRO A 281 12.84 19.74 -8.29
C PRO A 281 12.05 18.46 -8.50
N ILE A 282 11.78 17.69 -7.43
CA ILE A 282 11.03 16.44 -7.52
C ILE A 282 9.57 16.64 -7.98
N GLN A 283 8.94 17.79 -7.64
CA GLN A 283 7.59 18.12 -8.11
C GLN A 283 7.57 18.42 -9.61
N PHE A 284 8.63 19.09 -10.11
CA PHE A 284 8.78 19.31 -11.54
C PHE A 284 9.06 17.99 -12.29
N LEU A 285 9.93 17.12 -11.73
CA LEU A 285 10.21 15.80 -12.27
C LEU A 285 8.92 14.97 -12.37
N LYS A 286 8.12 14.94 -11.32
CA LYS A 286 6.82 14.25 -11.28
C LYS A 286 5.86 14.72 -12.39
N ALA A 287 5.89 16.02 -12.73
CA ALA A 287 5.03 16.58 -13.77
C ALA A 287 5.42 16.17 -15.19
N VAL A 288 6.69 15.79 -15.43
CA VAL A 288 7.18 15.35 -16.75
C VAL A 288 7.25 13.85 -16.92
N LEU A 289 7.21 13.08 -15.84
CA LEU A 289 7.22 11.62 -15.88
C LEU A 289 5.87 11.05 -16.35
N PRO A 290 5.87 9.86 -16.97
CA PRO A 290 4.64 9.15 -17.30
C PRO A 290 3.74 8.98 -16.07
N ASN A 291 2.43 9.18 -16.24
CA ASN A 291 1.48 8.93 -15.16
C ASN A 291 1.36 7.41 -14.93
N PRO A 292 1.59 6.91 -13.71
CA PRO A 292 1.48 5.48 -13.40
C PRO A 292 0.13 4.85 -13.77
N GLY A 293 -0.95 5.62 -13.71
CA GLY A 293 -2.30 5.17 -14.08
C GLY A 293 -2.47 4.86 -15.57
N ASP A 294 -1.56 5.37 -16.43
CA ASP A 294 -1.64 5.20 -17.88
C ASP A 294 -0.67 4.12 -18.40
N LEU A 295 0.03 3.38 -17.52
CA LEU A 295 1.00 2.37 -17.91
C LEU A 295 0.38 1.00 -18.26
N GLY A 296 -0.89 0.74 -17.92
CA GLY A 296 -1.48 -0.60 -17.92
C GLY A 296 -1.67 -1.24 -19.29
N GLU A 297 -1.98 -0.46 -20.34
CA GLU A 297 -2.44 -0.99 -21.64
C GLU A 297 -1.45 -1.98 -22.31
N ASN A 298 -0.16 -1.69 -22.26
CA ASN A 298 0.89 -2.52 -22.87
C ASN A 298 1.86 -3.10 -21.82
N TYR A 299 1.46 -3.16 -20.57
CA TYR A 299 2.29 -3.66 -19.50
C TYR A 299 2.28 -5.19 -19.51
N THR A 300 3.44 -5.80 -19.75
CA THR A 300 3.63 -7.25 -19.74
C THR A 300 4.27 -7.73 -18.45
N GLY A 301 4.29 -9.06 -18.24
CA GLY A 301 4.88 -9.67 -17.03
C GLY A 301 3.94 -9.64 -15.83
N GLU A 302 4.52 -9.85 -14.66
CA GLU A 302 3.75 -10.00 -13.41
C GLU A 302 4.52 -9.48 -12.20
N THR A 303 3.81 -9.20 -11.12
CA THR A 303 4.40 -9.04 -9.78
C THR A 303 4.48 -10.40 -9.09
N SER A 304 5.43 -10.56 -8.16
CA SER A 304 5.54 -11.69 -7.24
C SER A 304 5.92 -11.17 -5.87
N ILE A 305 4.94 -11.11 -4.96
CA ILE A 305 5.11 -10.49 -3.65
C ILE A 305 4.74 -11.48 -2.55
N GLY A 306 5.53 -11.54 -1.47
CA GLY A 306 5.23 -12.46 -0.39
C GLY A 306 6.15 -12.37 0.82
N CYS A 307 5.92 -13.27 1.77
CA CYS A 307 6.62 -13.36 3.03
C CYS A 307 7.37 -14.69 3.14
N ARG A 308 8.68 -14.62 3.29
CA ARG A 308 9.55 -15.74 3.64
C ARG A 308 9.73 -15.76 5.15
N ILE A 309 9.29 -16.81 5.80
CA ILE A 309 9.19 -16.89 7.25
C ILE A 309 9.96 -18.13 7.74
N ARG A 310 10.75 -17.95 8.81
CA ARG A 310 11.36 -19.05 9.54
C ARG A 310 11.07 -18.88 11.03
N GLY A 311 10.69 -19.98 11.67
CA GLY A 311 10.32 -19.98 13.06
C GLY A 311 10.22 -21.40 13.63
N ILE A 312 9.49 -21.55 14.73
CA ILE A 312 9.31 -22.81 15.43
C ILE A 312 7.86 -23.25 15.38
N LYS A 313 7.65 -24.54 15.12
CA LYS A 313 6.35 -25.25 15.28
C LYS A 313 6.59 -26.57 15.98
N ASP A 314 5.86 -26.82 17.09
CA ASP A 314 5.98 -28.04 17.88
C ASP A 314 7.44 -28.38 18.25
N GLY A 315 8.23 -27.36 18.62
CA GLY A 315 9.64 -27.46 19.00
C GLY A 315 10.62 -27.73 17.84
N LYS A 316 10.16 -27.67 16.58
CA LYS A 316 11.00 -27.88 15.39
C LYS A 316 11.04 -26.62 14.53
N GLU A 317 12.18 -26.41 13.87
CA GLU A 317 12.30 -25.34 12.88
C GLU A 317 11.42 -25.64 11.66
N LEU A 318 10.73 -24.62 11.20
CA LEU A 318 9.90 -24.61 9.99
C LEU A 318 10.28 -23.42 9.13
N THR A 319 10.41 -23.63 7.84
CA THR A 319 10.48 -22.58 6.83
C THR A 319 9.19 -22.56 5.99
N TYR A 320 8.71 -21.35 5.71
CA TYR A 320 7.44 -21.13 5.05
C TYR A 320 7.52 -19.93 4.13
N TYR A 321 6.96 -20.03 2.95
CA TYR A 321 6.83 -18.94 2.01
C TYR A 321 5.39 -18.84 1.52
N VAL A 322 4.75 -17.72 1.80
CA VAL A 322 3.42 -17.37 1.29
C VAL A 322 3.57 -16.21 0.31
N TYR A 323 2.95 -16.33 -0.86
CA TYR A 323 3.13 -15.35 -1.93
C TYR A 323 1.92 -15.28 -2.87
N ASN A 324 1.86 -14.19 -3.64
CA ASN A 324 0.93 -13.98 -4.74
C ASN A 324 1.70 -13.61 -6.01
N ASN A 325 1.22 -14.05 -7.15
CA ASN A 325 1.61 -13.54 -8.47
C ASN A 325 0.42 -12.81 -9.10
N CYS A 326 0.65 -11.61 -9.64
CA CYS A 326 -0.38 -10.81 -10.29
C CYS A 326 0.08 -10.38 -11.69
N SER A 327 -0.61 -10.85 -12.72
CA SER A 327 -0.34 -10.46 -14.11
C SER A 327 -0.79 -9.02 -14.38
N HIS A 328 0.10 -8.18 -14.90
CA HIS A 328 -0.23 -6.81 -15.30
C HIS A 328 -1.34 -6.78 -16.37
N HIS A 329 -1.25 -7.67 -17.34
CA HIS A 329 -2.25 -7.76 -18.42
C HIS A 329 -3.63 -8.19 -17.91
N ALA A 330 -3.70 -9.19 -17.02
CA ALA A 330 -4.97 -9.64 -16.45
C ALA A 330 -5.61 -8.55 -15.58
N ALA A 331 -4.81 -7.87 -14.75
CA ALA A 331 -5.25 -6.73 -13.95
C ALA A 331 -5.82 -5.60 -14.82
N TYR A 332 -5.15 -5.31 -15.94
CA TYR A 332 -5.60 -4.29 -16.89
C TYR A 332 -6.92 -4.66 -17.57
N LEU A 333 -7.07 -5.90 -18.03
CA LEU A 333 -8.32 -6.36 -18.64
C LEU A 333 -9.52 -6.26 -17.69
N GLU A 334 -9.31 -6.51 -16.41
CA GLU A 334 -10.39 -6.46 -15.42
C GLU A 334 -10.70 -5.02 -14.98
N THR A 335 -9.67 -4.23 -14.71
CA THR A 335 -9.86 -2.94 -14.04
C THR A 335 -9.40 -1.73 -14.84
N GLY A 336 -8.69 -1.91 -15.95
CA GLY A 336 -8.07 -0.83 -16.71
C GLY A 336 -6.85 -0.21 -16.00
N ALA A 337 -6.28 -0.91 -15.00
CA ALA A 337 -5.10 -0.47 -14.27
C ALA A 337 -4.04 -1.58 -14.24
N GLN A 338 -2.78 -1.23 -14.07
CA GLN A 338 -1.66 -2.16 -14.04
C GLN A 338 -1.58 -2.94 -12.69
N GLY A 339 -0.79 -4.02 -12.66
CA GLY A 339 -0.72 -4.96 -11.55
C GLY A 339 -0.40 -4.36 -10.19
N VAL A 340 0.51 -3.38 -10.09
CA VAL A 340 0.87 -2.74 -8.80
C VAL A 340 -0.31 -1.95 -8.22
N SER A 341 -1.08 -1.25 -9.09
CA SER A 341 -2.33 -0.62 -8.65
C SER A 341 -3.39 -1.64 -8.25
N TYR A 342 -3.41 -2.80 -8.93
CA TYR A 342 -4.33 -3.89 -8.65
C TYR A 342 -4.02 -4.57 -7.31
N THR A 343 -2.75 -4.90 -7.07
CA THR A 343 -2.32 -5.52 -5.81
C THR A 343 -2.58 -4.64 -4.59
N THR A 344 -2.60 -3.31 -4.74
CA THR A 344 -2.93 -2.38 -3.65
C THR A 344 -4.45 -2.12 -3.54
N GLY A 345 -5.14 -1.96 -4.67
CA GLY A 345 -6.56 -1.57 -4.67
C GLY A 345 -7.52 -2.68 -4.27
N VAL A 346 -7.19 -3.94 -4.59
CA VAL A 346 -8.00 -5.10 -4.19
C VAL A 346 -7.99 -5.29 -2.67
N PRO A 347 -6.85 -5.31 -1.97
CA PRO A 347 -6.81 -5.38 -0.50
C PRO A 347 -7.55 -4.24 0.19
N ALA A 348 -7.43 -3.01 -0.31
CA ALA A 348 -8.18 -1.88 0.23
C ALA A 348 -9.69 -2.11 0.18
N MET A 349 -10.21 -2.66 -0.93
CA MET A 349 -11.60 -3.05 -1.03
C MET A 349 -11.94 -4.20 -0.09
N ILE A 350 -11.08 -5.22 0.06
CA ILE A 350 -11.32 -6.35 0.97
C ILE A 350 -11.41 -5.86 2.41
N GLY A 351 -10.47 -5.02 2.87
CA GLY A 351 -10.52 -4.41 4.20
C GLY A 351 -11.81 -3.64 4.44
N ALA A 352 -12.21 -2.81 3.45
CA ALA A 352 -13.47 -2.08 3.50
C ALA A 352 -14.70 -3.01 3.55
N LYS A 353 -14.69 -4.11 2.79
CA LYS A 353 -15.74 -5.13 2.79
C LYS A 353 -15.86 -5.80 4.16
N LEU A 354 -14.76 -6.24 4.73
CA LEU A 354 -14.73 -6.88 6.04
C LEU A 354 -15.16 -5.92 7.17
N PHE A 355 -14.79 -4.64 7.06
CA PHE A 355 -15.28 -3.60 7.97
C PHE A 355 -16.80 -3.45 7.86
N MET A 356 -17.35 -3.31 6.65
CA MET A 356 -18.80 -3.15 6.42
C MET A 356 -19.61 -4.36 6.90
N GLN A 357 -19.02 -5.55 6.84
CA GLN A 357 -19.61 -6.79 7.38
C GLN A 357 -19.48 -6.91 8.90
N GLY A 358 -18.78 -5.97 9.57
CA GLY A 358 -18.54 -5.99 11.00
C GLY A 358 -17.45 -6.96 11.46
N ILE A 359 -16.77 -7.63 10.53
CA ILE A 359 -15.71 -8.62 10.80
C ILE A 359 -14.42 -7.91 11.26
N TRP A 360 -14.05 -6.82 10.62
CA TRP A 360 -12.89 -5.98 10.96
C TRP A 360 -13.31 -4.66 11.60
N LYS A 361 -14.30 -4.70 12.49
CA LYS A 361 -14.81 -3.53 13.21
C LYS A 361 -14.38 -3.59 14.67
N LYS A 362 -13.39 -2.78 15.04
CA LYS A 362 -12.77 -2.75 16.38
C LYS A 362 -12.38 -1.29 16.70
N PRO A 363 -12.98 -0.65 17.73
CA PRO A 363 -12.64 0.73 18.07
C PRO A 363 -11.15 0.92 18.34
N GLY A 364 -10.58 2.03 17.86
CA GLY A 364 -9.15 2.34 17.94
C GLY A 364 -8.48 2.43 16.58
N VAL A 365 -7.15 2.43 16.59
CA VAL A 365 -6.28 2.46 15.40
C VAL A 365 -5.47 1.17 15.35
N TRP A 366 -5.53 0.45 14.26
CA TRP A 366 -5.02 -0.91 14.14
C TRP A 366 -4.37 -1.14 12.77
N ASN A 367 -3.21 -1.80 12.76
CA ASN A 367 -2.66 -2.34 11.53
C ASN A 367 -3.38 -3.65 11.16
N VAL A 368 -3.31 -4.05 9.90
CA VAL A 368 -4.09 -5.19 9.36
C VAL A 368 -3.78 -6.53 10.05
N GLU A 369 -2.54 -6.75 10.48
CA GLU A 369 -2.09 -7.97 11.18
C GLU A 369 -2.67 -8.11 12.59
N GLU A 370 -3.30 -7.06 13.12
CA GLU A 370 -3.97 -7.08 14.43
C GLU A 370 -5.44 -7.56 14.36
N PHE A 371 -5.91 -7.93 13.16
CA PHE A 371 -7.22 -8.51 12.90
C PHE A 371 -7.12 -10.03 12.62
N ASN A 372 -8.27 -10.72 12.59
CA ASN A 372 -8.30 -12.11 12.16
C ASN A 372 -7.96 -12.20 10.66
N PRO A 373 -6.90 -12.91 10.25
CA PRO A 373 -6.47 -12.97 8.86
C PRO A 373 -7.36 -13.83 7.96
N ASP A 374 -8.03 -14.86 8.50
CA ASP A 374 -8.70 -15.89 7.69
C ASP A 374 -9.76 -15.35 6.72
N PRO A 375 -10.65 -14.43 7.13
CA PRO A 375 -11.62 -13.86 6.18
C PRO A 375 -10.96 -13.10 5.05
N PHE A 376 -9.86 -12.39 5.34
CA PHE A 376 -9.12 -11.63 4.34
C PHE A 376 -8.40 -12.56 3.35
N MET A 377 -7.75 -13.62 3.85
CA MET A 377 -7.09 -14.64 3.04
C MET A 377 -8.07 -15.35 2.09
N LYS A 378 -9.29 -15.61 2.56
CA LYS A 378 -10.37 -16.15 1.71
C LYS A 378 -10.76 -15.16 0.60
N GLU A 379 -10.98 -13.89 0.97
CA GLU A 379 -11.37 -12.86 0.01
C GLU A 379 -10.28 -12.60 -1.04
N LEU A 380 -8.99 -12.69 -0.71
CA LEU A 380 -7.92 -12.57 -1.70
C LEU A 380 -8.12 -13.52 -2.88
N ASN A 381 -8.42 -14.80 -2.60
CA ASN A 381 -8.69 -15.79 -3.64
C ASN A 381 -9.94 -15.45 -4.47
N GLU A 382 -11.00 -14.97 -3.82
CA GLU A 382 -12.28 -14.66 -4.46
C GLU A 382 -12.24 -13.35 -5.27
N GLN A 383 -11.34 -12.42 -4.89
CA GLN A 383 -11.26 -11.08 -5.47
C GLN A 383 -10.13 -10.91 -6.50
N GLY A 384 -9.45 -12.00 -6.89
CA GLY A 384 -8.49 -12.00 -7.99
C GLY A 384 -7.01 -11.88 -7.59
N LEU A 385 -6.69 -12.06 -6.32
CA LEU A 385 -5.32 -12.17 -5.81
C LEU A 385 -5.09 -13.54 -5.12
N PRO A 386 -5.13 -14.65 -5.86
CA PRO A 386 -4.90 -15.96 -5.29
C PRO A 386 -3.49 -16.04 -4.72
N TRP A 387 -3.38 -16.64 -3.53
CA TRP A 387 -2.11 -16.84 -2.84
C TRP A 387 -1.72 -18.31 -2.81
N HIS A 388 -0.42 -18.55 -2.62
CA HIS A 388 0.20 -19.86 -2.63
C HIS A 388 1.12 -20.04 -1.43
N GLU A 389 1.35 -21.28 -1.03
CA GLU A 389 2.19 -21.65 0.12
C GLU A 389 3.25 -22.68 -0.28
N LEU A 390 4.46 -22.51 0.26
CA LEU A 390 5.54 -23.48 0.17
C LEU A 390 6.13 -23.72 1.56
N PHE A 391 6.38 -24.99 1.90
CA PHE A 391 6.90 -25.42 3.19
C PHE A 391 8.23 -26.11 3.05
N ASN A 392 9.09 -26.00 4.07
CA ASN A 392 10.37 -26.70 4.18
C ASN A 392 11.28 -26.45 2.97
N ILE A 393 11.28 -25.22 2.47
CA ILE A 393 12.14 -24.79 1.36
C ILE A 393 13.36 -24.04 1.87
N ASP A 394 14.42 -24.03 1.06
CA ASP A 394 15.52 -23.09 1.26
C ASP A 394 15.01 -21.66 0.95
N LEU A 395 15.08 -20.79 1.95
CA LEU A 395 14.58 -19.42 1.82
C LEU A 395 15.64 -18.45 1.30
N GLU A 396 16.89 -18.90 1.09
CA GLU A 396 18.02 -18.04 0.67
C GLU A 396 18.20 -16.80 1.58
N LEU A 397 17.91 -16.96 2.89
CA LEU A 397 17.85 -15.87 3.89
C LEU A 397 19.21 -15.50 4.47
#